data_0bad46a9d60ebbbb3a20c1c8341969e5
#
_entry.id   0bad46a9d60ebbbb3a20c1c8341969e5
#
_cell.length_a   1.000
_cell.length_b   1.000
_cell.length_c   1.000
_cell.angle_alpha   90.00
_cell.angle_beta   90.00
_cell.angle_gamma   90.00
#
_symmetry.space_group_name_H-M   'P 1'
#
loop_
_entity.id
_entity.type
_entity.pdbx_description
1 polymer ?
#
loop_
_entity_poly.entity_id
_entity_poly.type
_entity_poly.pdbx_seq_one_letter_code
_entity_poly.pdbx_strand_id
1 'polypeptide(L)'
;MKKLLILLFSFFLLISPSVFADDISDFEIEGISIGDSLLDYMTKEEILQAIEKNKGRFLHLKEPNKYIQIAMRKDYPTYDYISVMIQNNSSNKYVIDKNEKYTILAVRGYTKYIENFDACIQEKDEIVEVLSGMFPNTQKIDQTKKYSADPSGDSILNIYAFKFDSGASIDVYCENLEETYRIKGNLVEGLNVGLLLPEIGRWLRDKK
;
A
#
# COMPACT_ATOMS: atom_id res chain seq x y z
N MET A 1 -22.37 13.60 14.58
CA MET A 1 -22.49 14.12 13.21
C MET A 1 -21.60 13.24 12.35
N LYS A 2 -22.23 12.37 11.54
CA LYS A 2 -21.50 11.45 10.66
C LYS A 2 -20.74 12.29 9.63
N LYS A 3 -19.42 12.26 9.67
CA LYS A 3 -18.61 12.74 8.56
C LYS A 3 -18.74 11.67 7.46
N LEU A 4 -19.66 11.93 6.54
CA LEU A 4 -19.73 11.20 5.28
C LEU A 4 -18.38 11.40 4.60
N LEU A 5 -17.59 10.33 4.52
CA LEU A 5 -16.34 10.31 3.81
C LEU A 5 -16.67 10.41 2.32
N ILE A 6 -16.80 11.65 1.84
CA ILE A 6 -16.93 11.90 0.42
C ILE A 6 -15.54 11.68 -0.15
N LEU A 7 -15.33 10.50 -0.74
CA LEU A 7 -14.30 10.30 -1.75
C LEU A 7 -14.55 11.38 -2.82
N LEU A 8 -13.88 12.53 -2.70
CA LEU A 8 -13.86 13.55 -3.74
C LEU A 8 -13.04 13.00 -4.91
N PHE A 9 -13.68 12.10 -5.66
CA PHE A 9 -13.36 11.90 -7.05
C PHE A 9 -13.69 13.21 -7.76
N SER A 10 -12.68 13.90 -8.27
CA SER A 10 -12.87 14.93 -9.29
C SER A 10 -13.39 14.24 -10.55
N PHE A 11 -14.68 13.98 -10.56
CA PHE A 11 -15.39 13.37 -11.67
C PHE A 11 -15.57 14.44 -12.77
N PHE A 12 -14.65 14.51 -13.69
CA PHE A 12 -14.89 15.11 -14.97
C PHE A 12 -15.83 14.19 -15.75
N LEU A 13 -17.13 14.52 -15.68
CA LEU A 13 -18.18 13.95 -16.53
C LEU A 13 -17.95 14.41 -18.00
N LEU A 14 -17.08 13.72 -18.71
CA LEU A 14 -17.19 13.61 -20.14
C LEU A 14 -17.82 12.24 -20.42
N ILE A 15 -19.01 12.27 -21.02
CA ILE A 15 -19.77 11.12 -21.50
C ILE A 15 -18.91 10.39 -22.52
N SER A 16 -18.16 9.38 -22.05
CA SER A 16 -17.52 8.37 -22.88
C SER A 16 -18.06 7.01 -22.47
N PRO A 17 -18.31 6.08 -23.42
CA PRO A 17 -18.81 4.75 -23.08
C PRO A 17 -17.85 4.14 -22.08
N SER A 18 -18.40 3.46 -21.08
CA SER A 18 -17.70 2.81 -19.98
C SER A 18 -16.47 2.02 -20.45
N VAL A 19 -15.32 2.68 -20.45
CA VAL A 19 -14.05 1.99 -20.44
C VAL A 19 -13.87 1.56 -18.99
N PHE A 20 -14.16 0.29 -18.70
CA PHE A 20 -13.75 -0.28 -17.43
C PHE A 20 -12.24 -0.12 -17.32
N ALA A 21 -11.76 0.40 -16.22
CA ALA A 21 -10.33 0.54 -15.96
C ALA A 21 -9.73 -0.87 -15.88
N ASP A 22 -9.14 -1.33 -16.97
CA ASP A 22 -8.42 -2.62 -17.01
C ASP A 22 -6.97 -2.46 -16.50
N ASP A 23 -6.56 -1.21 -16.19
CA ASP A 23 -5.20 -0.90 -15.76
C ASP A 23 -5.19 -0.28 -14.35
N ILE A 24 -4.34 -0.82 -13.49
CA ILE A 24 -4.10 -0.32 -12.13
C ILE A 24 -3.49 1.10 -12.12
N SER A 25 -2.90 1.55 -13.23
CA SER A 25 -2.32 2.90 -13.37
C SER A 25 -3.36 4.02 -13.29
N ASP A 26 -4.63 3.71 -13.53
CA ASP A 26 -5.73 4.67 -13.46
C ASP A 26 -6.22 4.90 -12.01
N PHE A 27 -5.68 4.13 -11.06
CA PHE A 27 -6.06 4.25 -9.66
C PHE A 27 -5.01 5.01 -8.86
N GLU A 28 -5.48 5.98 -8.08
CA GLU A 28 -4.64 6.86 -7.25
C GLU A 28 -5.01 6.74 -5.78
N ILE A 29 -4.02 6.89 -4.92
CA ILE A 29 -4.20 7.10 -3.47
C ILE A 29 -3.71 8.51 -3.14
N GLU A 30 -4.63 9.42 -2.84
CA GLU A 30 -4.33 10.84 -2.55
C GLU A 30 -3.54 11.51 -3.67
N GLY A 31 -3.89 11.23 -4.93
CA GLY A 31 -3.23 11.77 -6.11
C GLY A 31 -1.84 11.19 -6.38
N ILE A 32 -1.52 10.04 -5.82
CA ILE A 32 -0.26 9.32 -6.02
C ILE A 32 -0.55 8.02 -6.76
N SER A 33 0.09 7.84 -7.92
CA SER A 33 -0.04 6.65 -8.75
C SER A 33 1.23 5.80 -8.81
N ILE A 34 1.04 4.54 -9.18
CA ILE A 34 2.15 3.70 -9.62
C ILE A 34 2.72 4.26 -10.92
N GLY A 35 4.05 4.33 -11.01
CA GLY A 35 4.76 4.89 -12.17
C GLY A 35 5.14 6.35 -12.02
N ASP A 36 4.55 7.08 -11.08
CA ASP A 36 4.94 8.46 -10.78
C ASP A 36 6.40 8.56 -10.33
N SER A 37 6.95 9.75 -10.47
CA SER A 37 8.23 10.09 -9.85
C SER A 37 8.02 10.54 -8.41
N LEU A 38 8.72 9.90 -7.46
CA LEU A 38 8.65 10.36 -6.06
C LEU A 38 9.17 11.81 -5.89
N LEU A 39 9.95 12.31 -6.87
CA LEU A 39 10.41 13.71 -6.90
C LEU A 39 9.27 14.71 -7.09
N ASP A 40 8.10 14.29 -7.56
CA ASP A 40 6.92 15.14 -7.67
C ASP A 40 6.28 15.43 -6.30
N TYR A 41 6.63 14.63 -5.28
CA TYR A 41 6.05 14.67 -3.93
C TYR A 41 7.05 15.01 -2.82
N MET A 42 8.35 14.74 -3.04
CA MET A 42 9.45 14.92 -2.07
C MET A 42 10.70 15.46 -2.77
N THR A 43 11.49 16.23 -2.06
CA THR A 43 12.81 16.64 -2.55
C THR A 43 13.77 15.45 -2.59
N LYS A 44 14.79 15.54 -3.43
CA LYS A 44 15.83 14.50 -3.52
C LYS A 44 16.54 14.25 -2.18
N GLU A 45 16.78 15.31 -1.42
CA GLU A 45 17.39 15.27 -0.09
C GLU A 45 16.53 14.48 0.89
N GLU A 46 15.22 14.72 0.92
CA GLU A 46 14.27 14.00 1.76
C GLU A 46 14.20 12.51 1.39
N ILE A 47 14.19 12.20 0.08
CA ILE A 47 14.21 10.82 -0.41
C ILE A 47 15.48 10.10 0.06
N LEU A 48 16.66 10.70 -0.10
CA LEU A 48 17.93 10.09 0.31
C LEU A 48 18.01 9.88 1.83
N GLN A 49 17.51 10.80 2.63
CA GLN A 49 17.41 10.66 4.08
C GLN A 49 16.45 9.53 4.46
N ALA A 50 15.31 9.41 3.77
CA ALA A 50 14.35 8.35 4.01
C ALA A 50 14.92 6.97 3.63
N ILE A 51 15.67 6.88 2.54
CA ILE A 51 16.37 5.65 2.12
C ILE A 51 17.35 5.21 3.22
N GLU A 52 18.20 6.11 3.71
CA GLU A 52 19.18 5.75 4.75
C GLU A 52 18.50 5.33 6.06
N LYS A 53 17.46 6.03 6.48
CA LYS A 53 16.67 5.70 7.69
C LYS A 53 16.01 4.34 7.63
N ASN A 54 15.58 3.90 6.44
CA ASN A 54 14.85 2.64 6.25
C ASN A 54 15.73 1.50 5.75
N LYS A 55 17.04 1.69 5.70
CA LYS A 55 18.00 0.69 5.26
C LYS A 55 17.88 -0.60 6.07
N GLY A 56 17.75 -1.71 5.39
CA GLY A 56 17.63 -3.03 6.02
C GLY A 56 16.24 -3.38 6.58
N ARG A 57 15.20 -2.59 6.33
CA ARG A 57 13.85 -2.84 6.87
C ARG A 57 13.31 -4.25 6.58
N PHE A 58 13.66 -4.83 5.45
CA PHE A 58 13.19 -6.17 5.04
C PHE A 58 14.28 -7.23 5.08
N LEU A 59 15.08 -7.25 6.14
CA LEU A 59 16.20 -8.20 6.32
C LEU A 59 15.77 -9.68 6.25
N HIS A 60 14.48 -9.98 6.46
CA HIS A 60 13.94 -11.33 6.38
C HIS A 60 13.69 -11.83 4.95
N LEU A 61 13.85 -10.96 3.93
CA LEU A 61 13.67 -11.31 2.53
C LEU A 61 15.03 -11.65 1.87
N LYS A 62 15.00 -12.41 0.77
CA LYS A 62 16.19 -12.83 0.01
C LYS A 62 17.04 -11.65 -0.46
N GLU A 63 16.38 -10.59 -0.89
CA GLU A 63 17.00 -9.36 -1.39
C GLU A 63 16.51 -8.18 -0.56
N PRO A 64 16.89 -8.09 0.74
CA PRO A 64 16.32 -7.13 1.69
C PRO A 64 16.53 -5.67 1.31
N ASN A 65 17.53 -5.39 0.46
CA ASN A 65 17.87 -4.03 0.03
C ASN A 65 17.46 -3.73 -1.41
N LYS A 66 16.72 -4.61 -2.09
CA LYS A 66 16.29 -4.39 -3.47
C LYS A 66 15.28 -3.26 -3.59
N TYR A 67 14.35 -3.19 -2.64
CA TYR A 67 13.33 -2.14 -2.57
C TYR A 67 13.38 -1.47 -1.21
N ILE A 68 12.87 -0.24 -1.16
CA ILE A 68 12.76 0.51 0.08
C ILE A 68 11.35 1.09 0.21
N GLN A 69 10.83 1.06 1.42
CA GLN A 69 9.55 1.69 1.75
C GLN A 69 9.82 3.05 2.40
N ILE A 70 9.17 4.06 1.89
CA ILE A 70 9.23 5.44 2.38
C ILE A 70 7.85 5.83 2.88
N ALA A 71 7.75 6.28 4.12
CA ALA A 71 6.52 6.83 4.68
C ALA A 71 6.49 8.35 4.50
N MET A 72 5.47 8.83 3.82
CA MET A 72 5.16 10.24 3.67
C MET A 72 4.14 10.64 4.73
N ARG A 73 4.52 11.57 5.59
CA ARG A 73 3.69 12.06 6.68
C ARG A 73 3.33 13.52 6.40
N LYS A 74 2.19 13.69 5.76
CA LYS A 74 1.56 14.98 5.48
C LYS A 74 0.14 14.92 6.02
N ASP A 75 -0.57 16.03 6.04
CA ASP A 75 -2.00 16.05 6.33
C ASP A 75 -2.76 15.58 5.09
N TYR A 76 -3.09 14.30 5.06
CA TYR A 76 -3.92 13.71 4.02
C TYR A 76 -5.40 13.76 4.43
N PRO A 77 -6.33 14.02 3.49
CA PRO A 77 -7.77 14.06 3.82
C PRO A 77 -8.32 12.74 4.32
N THR A 78 -7.83 11.61 3.78
CA THR A 78 -8.41 10.28 4.02
C THR A 78 -7.53 9.42 4.93
N TYR A 79 -6.21 9.47 4.74
CA TYR A 79 -5.28 8.57 5.41
C TYR A 79 -4.41 9.28 6.45
N ASP A 80 -4.09 8.61 7.55
CA ASP A 80 -3.15 9.13 8.56
C ASP A 80 -1.73 9.28 8.01
N TYR A 81 -1.35 8.43 7.07
CA TYR A 81 -0.12 8.55 6.30
C TYR A 81 -0.16 7.67 5.04
N ILE A 82 0.71 7.99 4.09
CA ILE A 82 0.92 7.19 2.89
C ILE A 82 2.32 6.62 2.91
N SER A 83 2.50 5.42 2.41
CA SER A 83 3.81 4.87 2.13
C SER A 83 3.93 4.44 0.67
N VAL A 84 5.10 4.65 0.12
CA VAL A 84 5.45 4.22 -1.23
C VAL A 84 6.62 3.24 -1.19
N MET A 85 6.71 2.38 -2.20
CA MET A 85 7.90 1.57 -2.42
C MET A 85 8.57 1.96 -3.73
N ILE A 86 9.86 2.13 -3.67
CA ILE A 86 10.75 2.41 -4.80
C ILE A 86 11.88 1.40 -4.85
N GLN A 87 12.57 1.32 -5.99
CA GLN A 87 13.81 0.56 -6.07
C GLN A 87 14.90 1.21 -5.21
N ASN A 88 15.58 0.41 -4.39
CA ASN A 88 16.67 0.89 -3.57
C ASN A 88 17.96 0.99 -4.40
N ASN A 89 18.28 2.18 -4.87
CA ASN A 89 19.47 2.44 -5.66
C ASN A 89 20.75 2.63 -4.83
N SER A 90 20.65 2.65 -3.49
CA SER A 90 21.78 2.95 -2.61
C SER A 90 22.72 1.76 -2.37
N SER A 91 22.26 0.54 -2.59
CA SER A 91 22.98 -0.68 -2.18
C SER A 91 24.04 -1.16 -3.17
N ASN A 92 24.14 -0.56 -4.37
CA ASN A 92 25.08 -1.05 -5.38
C ASN A 92 25.89 0.09 -5.99
N LYS A 93 27.19 0.14 -5.67
CA LYS A 93 28.15 1.09 -6.27
C LYS A 93 28.35 0.90 -7.78
N TYR A 94 27.86 -0.22 -8.32
CA TYR A 94 28.07 -0.64 -9.72
C TYR A 94 26.80 -0.59 -10.57
N VAL A 95 25.66 -0.14 -10.04
CA VAL A 95 24.44 0.03 -10.83
C VAL A 95 24.59 1.27 -11.70
N ILE A 96 24.80 1.02 -12.99
CA ILE A 96 24.95 2.07 -14.01
C ILE A 96 23.61 2.75 -14.31
N ASP A 97 22.50 2.03 -14.20
CA ASP A 97 21.14 2.55 -14.34
C ASP A 97 20.51 2.85 -12.97
N LYS A 98 20.91 3.95 -12.38
CA LYS A 98 20.18 4.50 -11.24
C LYS A 98 18.85 5.01 -11.74
N ASN A 99 17.76 4.50 -11.18
CA ASN A 99 16.44 5.10 -11.42
C ASN A 99 16.39 6.48 -10.75
N GLU A 100 16.95 7.48 -11.43
CA GLU A 100 17.06 8.85 -10.93
C GLU A 100 15.69 9.51 -10.73
N LYS A 101 14.63 8.92 -11.29
CA LYS A 101 13.25 9.36 -11.12
C LYS A 101 12.61 8.88 -9.83
N TYR A 102 13.23 7.89 -9.17
CA TYR A 102 12.64 7.24 -8.00
C TYR A 102 11.19 6.79 -8.25
N THR A 103 11.00 6.04 -9.34
CA THR A 103 9.67 5.58 -9.78
C THR A 103 8.96 4.80 -8.69
N ILE A 104 7.72 5.16 -8.43
CA ILE A 104 6.85 4.53 -7.44
C ILE A 104 6.36 3.18 -7.99
N LEU A 105 6.60 2.11 -7.24
CA LEU A 105 6.28 0.72 -7.60
C LEU A 105 5.14 0.14 -6.75
N ALA A 106 4.86 0.76 -5.62
CA ALA A 106 3.69 0.49 -4.80
C ALA A 106 3.33 1.74 -4.00
N VAL A 107 2.03 1.93 -3.78
CA VAL A 107 1.46 3.00 -2.93
C VAL A 107 0.57 2.35 -1.90
N ARG A 108 0.56 2.85 -0.67
CA ARG A 108 -0.32 2.36 0.38
C ARG A 108 -0.76 3.49 1.32
N GLY A 109 -2.06 3.65 1.46
CA GLY A 109 -2.70 4.49 2.46
C GLY A 109 -2.97 3.70 3.75
N TYR A 110 -2.79 4.35 4.89
CA TYR A 110 -3.02 3.79 6.22
C TYR A 110 -3.95 4.67 7.03
N THR A 111 -5.00 4.04 7.62
CA THR A 111 -5.87 4.65 8.63
C THR A 111 -5.83 3.81 9.89
N LYS A 112 -5.60 4.46 11.03
CA LYS A 112 -5.48 3.78 12.33
C LYS A 112 -6.84 3.40 12.87
N TYR A 113 -6.95 2.16 13.33
CA TYR A 113 -8.10 1.62 14.03
C TYR A 113 -7.66 0.84 15.27
N ILE A 114 -6.92 1.49 16.17
CA ILE A 114 -6.39 0.85 17.37
C ILE A 114 -7.57 0.42 18.26
N GLU A 115 -7.61 -0.87 18.62
CA GLU A 115 -8.65 -1.48 19.46
C GLU A 115 -10.09 -1.34 18.90
N ASN A 116 -10.23 -1.06 17.60
CA ASN A 116 -11.53 -0.93 16.93
C ASN A 116 -11.57 -1.67 15.59
N PHE A 117 -11.32 -2.98 15.66
CA PHE A 117 -11.25 -3.82 14.47
C PHE A 117 -12.57 -3.87 13.68
N ASP A 118 -13.72 -3.86 14.38
CA ASP A 118 -15.03 -3.90 13.71
C ASP A 118 -15.28 -2.66 12.84
N ALA A 119 -14.88 -1.48 13.31
CA ALA A 119 -14.98 -0.27 12.49
C ALA A 119 -14.02 -0.30 11.28
N CYS A 120 -12.83 -0.90 11.44
CA CYS A 120 -11.93 -1.14 10.32
C CYS A 120 -12.57 -2.04 9.27
N ILE A 121 -13.20 -3.14 9.69
CA ILE A 121 -13.90 -4.07 8.79
C ILE A 121 -15.04 -3.37 8.05
N GLN A 122 -15.83 -2.57 8.75
CA GLN A 122 -16.93 -1.82 8.11
C GLN A 122 -16.40 -0.91 7.01
N GLU A 123 -15.36 -0.11 7.27
CA GLU A 123 -14.79 0.80 6.26
C GLU A 123 -14.13 0.01 5.12
N LYS A 124 -13.43 -1.10 5.45
CA LYS A 124 -12.87 -1.99 4.43
C LYS A 124 -13.96 -2.48 3.47
N ASP A 125 -15.10 -2.93 3.99
CA ASP A 125 -16.19 -3.47 3.18
C ASP A 125 -16.83 -2.39 2.30
N GLU A 126 -16.98 -1.15 2.79
CA GLU A 126 -17.44 -0.01 1.98
C GLU A 126 -16.49 0.29 0.81
N ILE A 127 -15.17 0.26 1.05
CA ILE A 127 -14.15 0.44 0.00
C ILE A 127 -14.19 -0.71 -1.01
N VAL A 128 -14.32 -1.95 -0.53
CA VAL A 128 -14.40 -3.15 -1.37
C VAL A 128 -15.62 -3.12 -2.29
N GLU A 129 -16.76 -2.63 -1.80
CA GLU A 129 -17.97 -2.45 -2.62
C GLU A 129 -17.71 -1.49 -3.78
N VAL A 130 -17.13 -0.32 -3.50
CA VAL A 130 -16.80 0.68 -4.52
C VAL A 130 -15.82 0.12 -5.55
N LEU A 131 -14.72 -0.49 -5.09
CA LEU A 131 -13.70 -1.08 -5.96
C LEU A 131 -14.24 -2.26 -6.78
N SER A 132 -15.20 -3.02 -6.24
CA SER A 132 -15.85 -4.12 -6.95
C SER A 132 -16.68 -3.63 -8.14
N GLY A 133 -17.26 -2.44 -8.02
CA GLY A 133 -17.94 -1.77 -9.12
C GLY A 133 -16.98 -1.23 -10.19
N MET A 134 -15.83 -0.71 -9.76
CA MET A 134 -14.80 -0.19 -10.67
C MET A 134 -14.06 -1.31 -11.43
N PHE A 135 -13.79 -2.43 -10.75
CA PHE A 135 -13.00 -3.55 -11.29
C PHE A 135 -13.78 -4.88 -11.29
N PRO A 136 -14.91 -4.97 -12.07
CA PRO A 136 -15.80 -6.13 -12.04
C PRO A 136 -15.12 -7.41 -12.54
N ASN A 137 -14.16 -7.30 -13.46
CA ASN A 137 -13.54 -8.42 -14.17
C ASN A 137 -12.26 -8.94 -13.47
N THR A 138 -11.81 -8.34 -12.39
CA THR A 138 -10.62 -8.80 -11.68
C THR A 138 -10.89 -10.07 -10.88
N GLN A 139 -9.86 -10.91 -10.71
CA GLN A 139 -9.92 -12.01 -9.76
C GLN A 139 -9.96 -11.44 -8.34
N LYS A 140 -10.96 -11.84 -7.56
CA LYS A 140 -11.17 -11.38 -6.18
C LYS A 140 -10.77 -12.46 -5.19
N ILE A 141 -10.03 -12.06 -4.16
CA ILE A 141 -9.60 -12.94 -3.05
C ILE A 141 -10.09 -12.30 -1.76
N ASP A 142 -10.95 -13.01 -1.03
CA ASP A 142 -11.41 -12.63 0.30
C ASP A 142 -10.94 -13.69 1.30
N GLN A 143 -10.17 -13.28 2.30
CA GLN A 143 -9.62 -14.21 3.28
C GLN A 143 -9.28 -13.54 4.60
N THR A 144 -9.50 -14.29 5.68
CA THR A 144 -8.93 -13.99 7.00
C THR A 144 -7.82 -14.98 7.30
N LYS A 145 -6.67 -14.49 7.72
CA LYS A 145 -5.52 -15.34 8.06
C LYS A 145 -4.75 -14.82 9.26
N LYS A 146 -4.00 -15.71 9.91
CA LYS A 146 -3.05 -15.33 10.93
C LYS A 146 -1.93 -14.47 10.38
N TYR A 147 -1.49 -13.47 11.15
CA TYR A 147 -0.34 -12.65 10.82
C TYR A 147 0.95 -13.42 11.11
N SER A 148 1.60 -13.90 10.08
CA SER A 148 2.73 -14.85 10.19
C SER A 148 3.97 -14.28 10.90
N ALA A 149 4.08 -12.97 11.06
CA ALA A 149 5.20 -12.34 11.76
C ALA A 149 4.98 -12.25 13.28
N ASP A 150 3.75 -12.49 13.75
CA ASP A 150 3.46 -12.59 15.18
C ASP A 150 3.66 -14.03 15.68
N PRO A 151 4.66 -14.27 16.56
CA PRO A 151 4.92 -15.61 17.07
C PRO A 151 3.84 -16.13 18.02
N SER A 152 2.98 -15.28 18.60
CA SER A 152 1.85 -15.74 19.43
C SER A 152 0.78 -16.43 18.58
N GLY A 153 0.63 -16.01 17.32
CA GLY A 153 -0.39 -16.48 16.40
C GLY A 153 -1.79 -15.93 16.69
N ASP A 154 -1.92 -14.88 17.52
CA ASP A 154 -3.18 -14.25 17.89
C ASP A 154 -3.51 -13.04 17.00
N SER A 155 -2.50 -12.45 16.35
CA SER A 155 -2.73 -11.41 15.36
C SER A 155 -3.35 -11.96 14.09
N ILE A 156 -4.32 -11.22 13.53
CA ILE A 156 -5.03 -11.59 12.30
C ILE A 156 -5.00 -10.49 11.25
N LEU A 157 -5.10 -10.90 10.00
CA LEU A 157 -5.31 -10.06 8.84
C LEU A 157 -6.62 -10.46 8.16
N ASN A 158 -7.53 -9.51 7.97
CA ASN A 158 -8.69 -9.67 7.11
C ASN A 158 -8.44 -8.92 5.80
N ILE A 159 -8.30 -9.66 4.69
CA ILE A 159 -7.78 -9.16 3.42
C ILE A 159 -8.81 -9.37 2.32
N TYR A 160 -9.03 -8.33 1.53
CA TYR A 160 -9.68 -8.42 0.24
C TYR A 160 -8.73 -7.91 -0.85
N ALA A 161 -8.49 -8.71 -1.89
CA ALA A 161 -7.56 -8.36 -2.95
C ALA A 161 -8.19 -8.49 -4.34
N PHE A 162 -7.95 -7.49 -5.17
CA PHE A 162 -8.27 -7.46 -6.60
C PHE A 162 -6.98 -7.79 -7.37
N LYS A 163 -6.99 -8.87 -8.13
CA LYS A 163 -5.84 -9.32 -8.92
C LYS A 163 -6.10 -9.04 -10.40
N PHE A 164 -5.22 -8.27 -11.00
CA PHE A 164 -5.26 -7.93 -12.42
C PHE A 164 -4.51 -8.97 -13.25
N ASP A 165 -4.85 -9.10 -14.52
CA ASP A 165 -4.18 -10.03 -15.45
C ASP A 165 -2.69 -9.69 -15.62
N SER A 166 -2.32 -8.43 -15.48
CA SER A 166 -0.92 -7.98 -15.41
C SER A 166 -0.14 -8.57 -14.23
N GLY A 167 -0.84 -9.14 -13.24
CA GLY A 167 -0.30 -9.61 -11.96
C GLY A 167 -0.15 -8.52 -10.91
N ALA A 168 -0.53 -7.28 -11.22
CA ALA A 168 -0.67 -6.21 -10.23
C ALA A 168 -1.84 -6.50 -9.28
N SER A 169 -1.92 -5.78 -8.16
CA SER A 169 -3.04 -5.94 -7.23
C SER A 169 -3.40 -4.66 -6.50
N ILE A 170 -4.70 -4.56 -6.16
CA ILE A 170 -5.19 -3.67 -5.11
C ILE A 170 -5.51 -4.56 -3.91
N ASP A 171 -4.88 -4.30 -2.78
CA ASP A 171 -5.11 -5.03 -1.55
C ASP A 171 -5.74 -4.08 -0.51
N VAL A 172 -6.92 -4.44 -0.01
CA VAL A 172 -7.61 -3.72 1.07
C VAL A 172 -7.67 -4.65 2.27
N TYR A 173 -7.10 -4.26 3.39
CA TYR A 173 -7.08 -5.14 4.54
C TYR A 173 -7.07 -4.41 5.88
N CYS A 174 -7.62 -5.09 6.89
CA CYS A 174 -7.54 -4.70 8.30
C CYS A 174 -6.56 -5.60 9.05
N GLU A 175 -5.73 -4.98 9.89
CA GLU A 175 -4.84 -5.65 10.82
C GLU A 175 -5.43 -5.55 12.24
N ASN A 176 -5.53 -6.69 12.92
CA ASN A 176 -5.80 -6.79 14.36
C ASN A 176 -4.60 -7.48 14.98
N LEU A 177 -3.75 -6.71 15.63
CA LEU A 177 -2.48 -7.18 16.18
C LEU A 177 -2.65 -7.50 17.66
N GLU A 178 -2.04 -8.62 18.12
CA GLU A 178 -1.93 -8.89 19.54
C GLU A 178 -1.23 -7.71 20.24
N GLU A 179 -1.75 -7.27 21.38
CA GLU A 179 -1.36 -6.02 22.05
C GLU A 179 0.13 -5.98 22.38
N THR A 180 0.66 -7.05 22.98
CA THR A 180 2.08 -7.12 23.35
C THR A 180 2.98 -7.07 22.13
N TYR A 181 2.59 -7.78 21.06
CA TYR A 181 3.30 -7.78 19.77
C TYR A 181 3.30 -6.38 19.15
N ARG A 182 2.14 -5.73 19.13
CA ARG A 182 1.94 -4.37 18.59
C ARG A 182 2.80 -3.36 19.33
N ILE A 183 2.75 -3.35 20.68
CA ILE A 183 3.49 -2.40 21.51
C ILE A 183 5.00 -2.61 21.37
N LYS A 184 5.47 -3.87 21.49
CA LYS A 184 6.89 -4.22 21.40
C LYS A 184 7.50 -3.87 20.04
N GLY A 185 6.72 -4.06 18.96
CA GLY A 185 7.13 -3.76 17.58
C GLY A 185 6.94 -2.30 17.18
N ASN A 186 6.34 -1.47 18.03
CA ASN A 186 5.87 -0.11 17.68
C ASN A 186 5.10 -0.14 16.35
N LEU A 187 4.18 -1.12 16.24
CA LEU A 187 3.39 -1.33 15.04
C LEU A 187 2.09 -0.54 15.10
N VAL A 188 1.56 -0.22 13.94
CA VAL A 188 0.26 0.43 13.77
C VAL A 188 -0.69 -0.62 13.22
N GLU A 189 -1.86 -0.76 13.84
CA GLU A 189 -2.96 -1.58 13.33
C GLU A 189 -4.06 -0.71 12.74
N GLY A 190 -4.80 -1.26 11.80
CA GLY A 190 -5.90 -0.59 11.15
C GLY A 190 -6.07 -0.95 9.68
N LEU A 191 -6.70 -0.03 8.95
CA LEU A 191 -7.01 -0.17 7.54
C LEU A 191 -5.77 0.14 6.67
N ASN A 192 -5.59 -0.69 5.69
CA ASN A 192 -4.58 -0.53 4.66
C ASN A 192 -5.23 -0.67 3.28
N VAL A 193 -5.02 0.31 2.41
CA VAL A 193 -5.39 0.24 0.99
C VAL A 193 -4.11 0.37 0.17
N GLY A 194 -3.77 -0.63 -0.61
CA GLY A 194 -2.48 -0.68 -1.30
C GLY A 194 -2.59 -1.06 -2.77
N LEU A 195 -1.80 -0.38 -3.59
CA LEU A 195 -1.53 -0.67 -4.99
C LEU A 195 -0.15 -1.29 -5.10
N LEU A 196 -0.02 -2.43 -5.75
CA LEU A 196 1.25 -3.14 -5.85
C LEU A 196 1.50 -3.64 -7.26
N LEU A 197 2.67 -3.33 -7.81
CA LEU A 197 3.16 -4.01 -9.01
C LEU A 197 3.51 -5.48 -8.73
N PRO A 198 3.45 -6.36 -9.75
CA PRO A 198 3.69 -7.79 -9.58
C PRO A 198 5.04 -8.12 -8.94
N GLU A 199 6.06 -7.37 -9.27
CA GLU A 199 7.41 -7.54 -8.74
C GLU A 199 7.51 -7.28 -7.24
N ILE A 200 6.81 -6.25 -6.74
CA ILE A 200 6.73 -5.96 -5.31
C ILE A 200 5.97 -7.06 -4.59
N GLY A 201 4.83 -7.48 -5.14
CA GLY A 201 4.03 -8.58 -4.57
C GLY A 201 4.82 -9.89 -4.49
N ARG A 202 5.60 -10.23 -5.52
CA ARG A 202 6.49 -11.41 -5.50
C ARG A 202 7.58 -11.25 -4.44
N TRP A 203 8.30 -10.13 -4.45
CA TRP A 203 9.38 -9.87 -3.51
C TRP A 203 8.93 -9.95 -2.04
N LEU A 204 7.74 -9.40 -1.71
CA LEU A 204 7.18 -9.48 -0.36
C LEU A 204 6.77 -10.91 0.07
N ARG A 205 6.47 -11.82 -0.88
CA ARG A 205 6.14 -13.21 -0.61
C ARG A 205 7.37 -14.12 -0.52
N ASP A 206 8.46 -13.75 -1.19
CA ASP A 206 9.69 -14.55 -1.26
C ASP A 206 10.48 -14.44 0.05
N LYS A 207 10.00 -15.13 1.06
CA LYS A 207 10.71 -15.28 2.35
C LYS A 207 11.75 -16.39 2.24
N LYS A 208 12.83 -16.24 3.00
CA LYS A 208 13.80 -17.33 3.22
C LYS A 208 13.19 -18.42 4.07
#